data_1eca222f2b899b51d913a0cce424ac5e
#
_entry.id   1eca222f2b899b51d913a0cce424ac5e
#
_cell.length_a   1.000
_cell.length_b   1.000
_cell.length_c   1.000
_cell.angle_alpha   90.00
_cell.angle_beta   90.00
_cell.angle_gamma   90.00
#
_symmetry.space_group_name_H-M   'P 1'
#
loop_
_entity.id
_entity.type
_entity.pdbx_description
1 polymer ?
#
loop_
_entity_poly.entity_id
_entity_poly.type
_entity_poly.pdbx_seq_one_letter_code
_entity_poly.pdbx_strand_id
1 'polypeptide(L)'
;QSLLEKQDFDSLPALDQAVQLLSGDGQSLGVGYLSEQNKGIGWFVSQELVTFDQDFFKNLFIKAKQYRRSYYADEKTTAFRLFNQEGDGFGGFTVDLYGEFVVFSWYNPFVFQIKETILAAFQEAFPEVRGGYEKIRFKGLDYESAHVYGEEAPQEFLILENGVSYQVFLNDGLMTGIFLDQHEVRGSLVEGLA
;
A
#
# COMPACT_ATOMS: atom_id res chain seq x y z
N GLN A 1 4.39 10.79 -9.67
CA GLN A 1 3.74 9.68 -10.41
C GLN A 1 2.47 10.16 -11.09
N SER A 2 2.13 9.57 -12.22
CA SER A 2 0.94 9.88 -12.99
C SER A 2 0.22 8.60 -13.37
N LEU A 3 -1.11 8.64 -13.35
CA LEU A 3 -1.95 7.58 -13.88
C LEU A 3 -1.80 7.57 -15.40
N LEU A 4 -1.65 6.38 -15.98
CA LEU A 4 -1.59 6.17 -17.43
C LEU A 4 -2.99 5.80 -17.94
N GLU A 5 -3.39 6.41 -19.06
CA GLU A 5 -4.67 6.18 -19.71
C GLU A 5 -4.47 5.57 -21.12
N LYS A 6 -5.49 4.92 -21.66
CA LYS A 6 -5.42 4.28 -23.00
C LYS A 6 -5.01 5.25 -24.10
N GLN A 7 -5.45 6.51 -23.99
CA GLN A 7 -5.16 7.57 -24.96
C GLN A 7 -3.69 8.03 -24.97
N ASP A 8 -2.89 7.65 -23.97
CA ASP A 8 -1.47 8.00 -23.89
C ASP A 8 -0.60 7.11 -24.81
N PHE A 9 -1.19 6.10 -25.47
CA PHE A 9 -0.48 5.10 -26.26
C PHE A 9 -0.98 5.02 -27.70
N ASP A 10 -0.08 5.01 -28.66
CA ASP A 10 -0.39 4.71 -30.07
C ASP A 10 -0.87 3.28 -30.27
N SER A 11 -0.29 2.33 -29.53
CA SER A 11 -0.73 0.93 -29.46
C SER A 11 -0.55 0.42 -28.03
N LEU A 12 -1.60 -0.18 -27.49
CA LEU A 12 -1.58 -0.69 -26.12
C LEU A 12 -0.86 -2.04 -26.06
N PRO A 13 0.26 -2.18 -25.29
CA PRO A 13 0.88 -3.46 -25.05
C PRO A 13 0.02 -4.32 -24.11
N ALA A 14 0.45 -5.57 -23.86
CA ALA A 14 -0.21 -6.43 -22.88
C ALA A 14 -0.20 -5.77 -21.50
N LEU A 15 -1.29 -6.00 -20.73
CA LEU A 15 -1.39 -5.52 -19.36
C LEU A 15 -0.58 -6.41 -18.39
N ASP A 16 -0.56 -6.00 -17.14
CA ASP A 16 0.06 -6.69 -16.01
C ASP A 16 1.57 -6.91 -16.18
N GLN A 17 2.27 -5.87 -16.65
CA GLN A 17 3.71 -5.88 -16.82
C GLN A 17 4.37 -4.52 -16.59
N ALA A 18 5.66 -4.55 -16.21
CA ALA A 18 6.51 -3.37 -16.22
C ALA A 18 6.81 -2.92 -17.66
N VAL A 19 6.85 -1.61 -17.88
CA VAL A 19 7.09 -1.02 -19.21
C VAL A 19 8.08 0.13 -19.13
N GLN A 20 8.89 0.27 -20.17
CA GLN A 20 9.60 1.52 -20.45
C GLN A 20 8.71 2.38 -21.35
N LEU A 21 8.56 3.63 -21.00
CA LEU A 21 7.77 4.61 -21.76
C LEU A 21 8.69 5.43 -22.65
N LEU A 22 8.33 5.55 -23.91
CA LEU A 22 9.06 6.32 -24.92
C LEU A 22 8.16 7.42 -25.47
N SER A 23 8.76 8.55 -25.84
CA SER A 23 8.11 9.57 -26.64
C SER A 23 7.94 9.12 -28.11
N GLY A 24 7.12 9.82 -28.88
CA GLY A 24 6.89 9.50 -30.30
C GLY A 24 8.15 9.54 -31.17
N ASP A 25 9.19 10.26 -30.76
CA ASP A 25 10.52 10.28 -31.39
C ASP A 25 11.52 9.24 -30.81
N GLY A 26 11.04 8.36 -29.93
CA GLY A 26 11.80 7.23 -29.38
C GLY A 26 12.68 7.57 -28.17
N GLN A 27 12.59 8.77 -27.59
CA GLN A 27 13.33 9.10 -26.38
C GLN A 27 12.68 8.45 -25.14
N SER A 28 13.51 8.01 -24.19
CA SER A 28 13.02 7.45 -22.93
C SER A 28 12.36 8.54 -22.08
N LEU A 29 11.11 8.33 -21.71
CA LEU A 29 10.38 9.14 -20.74
C LEU A 29 10.54 8.59 -19.31
N GLY A 30 10.89 7.30 -19.19
CA GLY A 30 11.06 6.63 -17.91
C GLY A 30 10.42 5.25 -17.88
N VAL A 31 10.07 4.79 -16.69
CA VAL A 31 9.48 3.47 -16.45
C VAL A 31 8.18 3.57 -15.67
N GLY A 32 7.35 2.57 -15.89
CA GLY A 32 6.09 2.38 -15.21
C GLY A 32 5.64 0.94 -15.29
N TYR A 33 4.36 0.72 -15.04
CA TYR A 33 3.73 -0.57 -15.28
C TYR A 33 2.31 -0.39 -15.79
N LEU A 34 1.81 -1.38 -16.50
CA LEU A 34 0.43 -1.44 -16.99
C LEU A 34 -0.33 -2.49 -16.19
N SER A 35 -1.46 -2.09 -15.61
CA SER A 35 -2.46 -2.94 -14.96
C SER A 35 -3.70 -2.10 -14.70
N GLU A 36 -4.89 -2.61 -14.97
CA GLU A 36 -6.12 -1.85 -14.78
C GLU A 36 -6.39 -1.57 -13.31
N GLN A 37 -6.62 -0.30 -13.00
CA GLN A 37 -7.05 0.16 -11.67
C GLN A 37 -7.95 1.40 -11.83
N ASN A 38 -9.21 1.31 -11.38
CA ASN A 38 -10.19 2.39 -11.50
C ASN A 38 -10.33 2.88 -12.95
N LYS A 39 -9.93 4.14 -13.24
CA LYS A 39 -10.02 4.77 -14.56
C LYS A 39 -8.75 4.63 -15.40
N GLY A 40 -7.64 4.23 -14.78
CA GLY A 40 -6.35 4.12 -15.46
C GLY A 40 -6.02 2.70 -15.89
N ILE A 41 -5.01 2.58 -16.73
CA ILE A 41 -4.47 1.31 -17.21
C ILE A 41 -3.05 1.05 -16.69
N GLY A 42 -2.53 1.88 -15.82
CA GLY A 42 -1.20 1.74 -15.26
C GLY A 42 -0.70 3.00 -14.58
N TRP A 43 0.55 2.95 -14.17
CA TRP A 43 1.21 4.04 -13.46
C TRP A 43 2.58 4.36 -14.07
N PHE A 44 2.83 5.64 -14.33
CA PHE A 44 4.18 6.15 -14.51
C PHE A 44 4.87 6.26 -13.15
N VAL A 45 6.00 5.61 -12.98
CA VAL A 45 6.67 5.47 -11.68
C VAL A 45 7.89 6.39 -11.56
N SER A 46 8.79 6.37 -12.53
CA SER A 46 10.05 7.12 -12.48
C SER A 46 10.52 7.58 -13.85
N GLN A 47 11.11 8.79 -13.92
CA GLN A 47 11.84 9.25 -15.10
C GLN A 47 13.17 8.52 -15.30
N GLU A 48 13.76 8.03 -14.21
CA GLU A 48 14.95 7.20 -14.27
C GLU A 48 14.59 5.74 -14.59
N LEU A 49 15.48 5.05 -15.28
CA LEU A 49 15.35 3.61 -15.53
C LEU A 49 15.66 2.87 -14.23
N VAL A 50 14.61 2.43 -13.54
CA VAL A 50 14.68 1.66 -12.30
C VAL A 50 14.07 0.27 -12.52
N THR A 51 14.55 -0.72 -11.76
CA THR A 51 13.96 -2.05 -11.65
C THR A 51 13.10 -2.11 -10.40
N PHE A 52 11.93 -2.71 -10.49
CA PHE A 52 11.03 -2.88 -9.35
C PHE A 52 11.45 -4.10 -8.52
N ASP A 53 12.68 -4.06 -8.01
CA ASP A 53 13.28 -5.09 -7.17
C ASP A 53 13.10 -4.81 -5.67
N GLN A 54 13.65 -5.68 -4.85
CA GLN A 54 13.55 -5.59 -3.40
C GLN A 54 14.20 -4.31 -2.84
N ASP A 55 15.36 -3.90 -3.36
CA ASP A 55 16.04 -2.68 -2.91
C ASP A 55 15.25 -1.43 -3.26
N PHE A 56 14.60 -1.41 -4.43
CA PHE A 56 13.70 -0.32 -4.83
C PHE A 56 12.57 -0.15 -3.82
N PHE A 57 11.82 -1.20 -3.51
CA PHE A 57 10.71 -1.13 -2.56
C PHE A 57 11.17 -0.86 -1.13
N LYS A 58 12.28 -1.44 -0.69
CA LYS A 58 12.88 -1.16 0.62
C LYS A 58 13.17 0.32 0.81
N ASN A 59 13.74 0.98 -0.20
CA ASN A 59 14.02 2.42 -0.16
C ASN A 59 12.72 3.25 -0.08
N LEU A 60 11.65 2.86 -0.77
CA LEU A 60 10.35 3.50 -0.63
C LEU A 60 9.78 3.34 0.78
N PHE A 61 9.86 2.15 1.37
CA PHE A 61 9.39 1.89 2.73
C PHE A 61 10.18 2.67 3.79
N ILE A 62 11.50 2.78 3.65
CA ILE A 62 12.34 3.60 4.53
C ILE A 62 11.91 5.08 4.48
N LYS A 63 11.65 5.62 3.28
CA LYS A 63 11.14 6.99 3.12
C LYS A 63 9.75 7.15 3.72
N ALA A 64 8.85 6.20 3.49
CA ALA A 64 7.50 6.21 4.06
C ALA A 64 7.55 6.21 5.60
N LYS A 65 8.43 5.42 6.23
CA LYS A 65 8.68 5.40 7.67
C LYS A 65 9.12 6.77 8.19
N GLN A 66 10.05 7.43 7.49
CA GLN A 66 10.52 8.76 7.84
C GLN A 66 9.42 9.82 7.80
N TYR A 67 8.54 9.78 6.81
CA TYR A 67 7.41 10.71 6.68
C TYR A 67 6.41 10.55 7.84
N ARG A 68 6.29 9.35 8.40
CA ARG A 68 5.34 9.02 9.48
C ARG A 68 5.96 8.99 10.88
N ARG A 69 7.15 9.55 11.05
CA ARG A 69 7.84 9.59 12.35
C ARG A 69 7.01 10.17 13.49
N SER A 70 6.12 11.13 13.20
CA SER A 70 5.22 11.71 14.21
C SER A 70 4.19 10.73 14.71
N TYR A 71 3.66 9.85 13.85
CA TYR A 71 2.72 8.78 14.24
C TYR A 71 3.42 7.73 15.10
N TYR A 72 4.68 7.38 14.80
CA TYR A 72 5.45 6.44 15.62
C TYR A 72 5.79 6.99 17.01
N ALA A 73 5.81 8.31 17.18
CA ALA A 73 6.04 8.97 18.45
C ALA A 73 4.75 9.21 19.26
N ASP A 74 3.58 8.96 18.68
CA ASP A 74 2.29 9.14 19.33
C ASP A 74 1.86 7.87 20.07
N GLU A 75 1.95 7.86 21.39
CA GLU A 75 1.52 6.74 22.23
C GLU A 75 -0.01 6.55 22.26
N LYS A 76 -0.79 7.52 21.79
CA LYS A 76 -2.25 7.46 21.75
C LYS A 76 -2.80 6.89 20.47
N THR A 77 -1.96 6.68 19.43
CA THR A 77 -2.37 6.18 18.13
C THR A 77 -1.44 5.07 17.68
N THR A 78 -1.93 3.83 17.62
CA THR A 78 -1.16 2.64 17.23
C THR A 78 -1.59 2.07 15.87
N ALA A 79 -2.49 2.75 15.16
CA ALA A 79 -2.93 2.34 13.83
C ALA A 79 -2.98 3.53 12.88
N PHE A 80 -2.32 3.41 11.73
CA PHE A 80 -2.26 4.45 10.70
C PHE A 80 -1.80 3.87 9.36
N ARG A 81 -2.06 4.61 8.26
CA ARG A 81 -1.56 4.26 6.94
C ARG A 81 -0.07 4.49 6.83
N LEU A 82 0.68 3.40 6.73
CA LEU A 82 2.13 3.40 6.65
C LEU A 82 2.64 3.66 5.24
N PHE A 83 1.95 3.14 4.20
CA PHE A 83 2.29 3.33 2.79
C PHE A 83 1.02 3.62 1.97
N ASN A 84 1.02 4.72 1.22
CA ASN A 84 -0.15 5.23 0.52
C ASN A 84 0.09 5.37 -0.99
N GLN A 85 0.21 4.26 -1.68
CA GLN A 85 0.26 4.21 -3.15
C GLN A 85 1.26 5.23 -3.76
N GLU A 86 0.83 5.95 -4.81
CA GLU A 86 1.61 6.97 -5.51
C GLU A 86 2.08 8.12 -4.60
N GLY A 87 1.39 8.39 -3.51
CA GLY A 87 1.81 9.38 -2.51
C GLY A 87 3.15 9.03 -1.85
N ASP A 88 3.46 7.74 -1.75
CA ASP A 88 4.74 7.23 -1.24
C ASP A 88 5.65 6.66 -2.33
N GLY A 89 5.32 6.87 -3.60
CA GLY A 89 6.20 6.60 -4.72
C GLY A 89 5.91 5.33 -5.51
N PHE A 90 4.81 4.58 -5.25
CA PHE A 90 4.38 3.46 -6.08
C PHE A 90 2.88 3.19 -5.95
N GLY A 91 2.11 3.49 -7.00
CA GLY A 91 0.67 3.24 -7.03
C GLY A 91 0.34 1.74 -7.08
N GLY A 92 -0.90 1.39 -6.68
CA GLY A 92 -1.45 0.04 -6.80
C GLY A 92 -1.49 -0.78 -5.52
N PHE A 93 -0.89 -0.33 -4.41
CA PHE A 93 -1.05 -0.96 -3.11
C PHE A 93 -0.95 0.03 -1.95
N THR A 94 -1.53 -0.34 -0.82
CA THR A 94 -1.36 0.36 0.46
C THR A 94 -0.87 -0.59 1.54
N VAL A 95 -0.24 -0.03 2.58
CA VAL A 95 0.08 -0.75 3.80
C VAL A 95 -0.46 0.02 4.99
N ASP A 96 -1.31 -0.62 5.77
CA ASP A 96 -1.88 -0.07 6.99
C ASP A 96 -1.28 -0.81 8.22
N LEU A 97 -0.74 -0.04 9.17
CA LEU A 97 -0.24 -0.57 10.44
C LEU A 97 -1.37 -0.63 11.46
N TYR A 98 -1.42 -1.73 12.19
CA TYR A 98 -2.29 -1.96 13.35
C TYR A 98 -1.44 -2.53 14.48
N GLY A 99 -0.97 -1.68 15.39
CA GLY A 99 -0.05 -2.08 16.46
C GLY A 99 1.25 -2.71 15.93
N GLU A 100 1.40 -4.01 16.11
CA GLU A 100 2.56 -4.80 15.66
C GLU A 100 2.30 -5.62 14.38
N PHE A 101 1.13 -5.41 13.74
CA PHE A 101 0.70 -6.13 12.54
C PHE A 101 0.40 -5.17 11.40
N VAL A 102 0.48 -5.66 10.17
CA VAL A 102 0.18 -4.86 8.98
C VAL A 102 -0.84 -5.54 8.07
N VAL A 103 -1.54 -4.72 7.30
CA VAL A 103 -2.45 -5.16 6.24
C VAL A 103 -2.03 -4.52 4.93
N PHE A 104 -1.67 -5.33 3.95
CA PHE A 104 -1.46 -4.93 2.57
C PHE A 104 -2.79 -4.96 1.83
N SER A 105 -3.11 -3.92 1.07
CA SER A 105 -4.23 -3.92 0.15
C SER A 105 -3.72 -3.82 -1.28
N TRP A 106 -4.02 -4.83 -2.10
CA TRP A 106 -3.59 -4.93 -3.49
C TRP A 106 -4.73 -4.48 -4.41
N TYR A 107 -4.48 -3.48 -5.25
CA TYR A 107 -5.52 -2.86 -6.07
C TYR A 107 -5.52 -3.29 -7.53
N ASN A 108 -4.48 -3.99 -7.99
CA ASN A 108 -4.41 -4.51 -9.36
C ASN A 108 -3.55 -5.78 -9.45
N PRO A 109 -3.70 -6.56 -10.54
CA PRO A 109 -2.97 -7.81 -10.73
C PRO A 109 -1.45 -7.67 -10.78
N PHE A 110 -0.90 -6.59 -11.35
CA PHE A 110 0.55 -6.42 -11.46
C PHE A 110 1.22 -6.36 -10.08
N VAL A 111 0.74 -5.50 -9.17
CA VAL A 111 1.33 -5.42 -7.83
C VAL A 111 1.17 -6.71 -7.05
N PHE A 112 0.08 -7.44 -7.30
CA PHE A 112 -0.13 -8.76 -6.71
C PHE A 112 0.86 -9.80 -7.25
N GLN A 113 1.21 -9.78 -8.54
CA GLN A 113 2.21 -10.68 -9.13
C GLN A 113 3.61 -10.49 -8.52
N ILE A 114 3.96 -9.26 -8.15
CA ILE A 114 5.26 -8.93 -7.54
C ILE A 114 5.20 -8.84 -6.01
N LYS A 115 4.11 -9.29 -5.39
CA LYS A 115 3.88 -9.14 -3.94
C LYS A 115 4.98 -9.73 -3.08
N GLU A 116 5.57 -10.86 -3.48
CA GLU A 116 6.65 -11.49 -2.71
C GLU A 116 7.88 -10.59 -2.60
N THR A 117 8.23 -9.87 -3.67
CA THR A 117 9.30 -8.86 -3.67
C THR A 117 8.97 -7.70 -2.73
N ILE A 118 7.71 -7.24 -2.75
CA ILE A 118 7.22 -6.16 -1.89
C ILE A 118 7.22 -6.60 -0.42
N LEU A 119 6.72 -7.80 -0.12
CA LEU A 119 6.69 -8.37 1.24
C LEU A 119 8.10 -8.54 1.81
N ALA A 120 9.05 -9.09 1.02
CA ALA A 120 10.44 -9.23 1.43
C ALA A 120 11.10 -7.88 1.73
N ALA A 121 10.89 -6.89 0.86
CA ALA A 121 11.38 -5.53 1.07
C ALA A 121 10.80 -4.87 2.32
N PHE A 122 9.50 -5.10 2.58
CA PHE A 122 8.82 -4.60 3.76
C PHE A 122 9.40 -5.19 5.05
N GLN A 123 9.57 -6.51 5.12
CA GLN A 123 10.12 -7.20 6.29
C GLN A 123 11.54 -6.73 6.62
N GLU A 124 12.35 -6.40 5.62
CA GLU A 124 13.68 -5.81 5.85
C GLU A 124 13.60 -4.37 6.38
N ALA A 125 12.65 -3.55 5.91
CA ALA A 125 12.49 -2.16 6.34
C ALA A 125 11.82 -2.02 7.71
N PHE A 126 11.01 -3.02 8.10
CA PHE A 126 10.20 -3.04 9.33
C PHE A 126 10.35 -4.36 10.10
N PRO A 127 11.56 -4.70 10.57
CA PRO A 127 11.80 -5.96 11.29
C PRO A 127 11.05 -6.04 12.63
N GLU A 128 10.53 -4.92 13.13
CA GLU A 128 9.70 -4.84 14.34
C GLU A 128 8.27 -5.33 14.13
N VAL A 129 7.79 -5.43 12.89
CA VAL A 129 6.43 -5.89 12.58
C VAL A 129 6.36 -7.41 12.69
N ARG A 130 5.46 -7.91 13.53
CA ARG A 130 5.36 -9.34 13.89
C ARG A 130 4.67 -10.20 12.84
N GLY A 131 3.70 -9.64 12.11
CA GLY A 131 2.98 -10.40 11.10
C GLY A 131 2.20 -9.52 10.14
N GLY A 132 1.82 -10.10 9.00
CA GLY A 132 1.15 -9.40 7.92
C GLY A 132 -0.02 -10.16 7.33
N TYR A 133 -0.99 -9.39 6.90
CA TYR A 133 -2.19 -9.83 6.21
C TYR A 133 -2.32 -9.14 4.87
N GLU A 134 -3.12 -9.72 3.97
CA GLU A 134 -3.44 -9.10 2.69
C GLU A 134 -4.94 -8.98 2.46
N LYS A 135 -5.34 -7.96 1.69
CA LYS A 135 -6.69 -7.72 1.21
C LYS A 135 -6.66 -7.54 -0.30
N ILE A 136 -7.51 -8.29 -0.99
CA ILE A 136 -7.61 -8.25 -2.45
C ILE A 136 -8.66 -7.21 -2.85
N ARG A 137 -8.24 -6.16 -3.55
CA ARG A 137 -9.10 -5.04 -3.97
C ARG A 137 -9.36 -5.03 -5.48
N PHE A 138 -9.10 -6.12 -6.17
CA PHE A 138 -9.38 -6.32 -7.60
C PHE A 138 -10.09 -7.65 -7.81
N LYS A 139 -10.65 -7.88 -9.00
CA LYS A 139 -11.43 -9.08 -9.34
C LYS A 139 -10.53 -10.16 -9.91
N GLY A 140 -10.93 -11.43 -9.76
CA GLY A 140 -10.31 -12.57 -10.42
C GLY A 140 -9.67 -13.59 -9.47
N LEU A 141 -9.64 -13.32 -8.15
CA LEU A 141 -9.26 -14.28 -7.13
C LEU A 141 -10.50 -14.78 -6.38
N ASP A 142 -10.38 -15.97 -5.80
CA ASP A 142 -11.44 -16.67 -5.06
C ASP A 142 -11.44 -16.40 -3.55
N TYR A 143 -10.54 -15.52 -3.09
CA TYR A 143 -10.47 -15.08 -1.70
C TYR A 143 -10.30 -13.55 -1.61
N GLU A 144 -10.66 -12.98 -0.47
CA GLU A 144 -10.61 -11.53 -0.22
C GLU A 144 -9.54 -11.13 0.79
N SER A 145 -9.13 -12.04 1.68
CA SER A 145 -8.20 -11.79 2.77
C SER A 145 -7.42 -13.04 3.11
N ALA A 146 -6.14 -12.87 3.50
CA ALA A 146 -5.30 -13.97 3.99
C ALA A 146 -4.21 -13.45 4.94
N HIS A 147 -3.74 -14.33 5.84
CA HIS A 147 -2.48 -14.14 6.54
C HIS A 147 -1.33 -14.50 5.58
N VAL A 148 -0.28 -13.67 5.51
CA VAL A 148 0.78 -13.83 4.51
C VAL A 148 2.17 -14.05 5.07
N TYR A 149 2.47 -13.57 6.29
CA TYR A 149 3.74 -13.89 6.96
C TYR A 149 3.68 -13.64 8.47
N GLY A 150 4.66 -14.22 9.19
CA GLY A 150 4.90 -13.99 10.59
C GLY A 150 3.85 -14.59 11.53
N GLU A 151 3.60 -13.93 12.63
CA GLU A 151 2.62 -14.35 13.62
C GLU A 151 1.20 -13.94 13.21
N GLU A 152 0.19 -14.69 13.67
CA GLU A 152 -1.20 -14.26 13.58
C GLU A 152 -1.55 -13.31 14.72
N ALA A 153 -2.33 -12.28 14.44
CA ALA A 153 -2.86 -11.38 15.46
C ALA A 153 -3.81 -12.12 16.40
N PRO A 154 -3.87 -11.73 17.68
CA PRO A 154 -4.85 -12.29 18.60
C PRO A 154 -6.28 -12.12 18.09
N GLN A 155 -7.19 -13.04 18.45
CA GLN A 155 -8.58 -12.98 18.04
C GLN A 155 -9.29 -11.70 18.56
N GLU A 156 -8.97 -11.28 19.78
CA GLU A 156 -9.39 -9.99 20.36
C GLU A 156 -8.23 -8.99 20.26
N PHE A 157 -8.04 -8.44 19.06
CA PHE A 157 -6.95 -7.50 18.82
C PHE A 157 -7.44 -6.05 18.94
N LEU A 158 -6.81 -5.30 19.85
CA LEU A 158 -7.13 -3.90 20.12
C LEU A 158 -6.02 -2.99 19.61
N ILE A 159 -6.43 -1.87 19.01
CA ILE A 159 -5.55 -0.75 18.65
C ILE A 159 -6.04 0.52 19.37
N LEU A 160 -5.15 1.50 19.45
CA LEU A 160 -5.48 2.84 19.93
C LEU A 160 -5.58 3.81 18.76
N GLU A 161 -6.55 4.70 18.83
CA GLU A 161 -6.64 5.88 17.99
C GLU A 161 -7.15 7.05 18.82
N ASN A 162 -6.37 8.15 18.91
CA ASN A 162 -6.65 9.31 19.77
C ASN A 162 -6.91 8.90 21.23
N GLY A 163 -6.24 7.87 21.74
CA GLY A 163 -6.42 7.34 23.09
C GLY A 163 -7.66 6.46 23.31
N VAL A 164 -8.46 6.24 22.28
CA VAL A 164 -9.64 5.34 22.31
C VAL A 164 -9.26 3.97 21.78
N SER A 165 -9.66 2.92 22.49
CA SER A 165 -9.43 1.53 22.05
C SER A 165 -10.50 1.07 21.07
N TYR A 166 -10.06 0.47 19.96
CA TYR A 166 -10.92 -0.14 18.94
C TYR A 166 -10.52 -1.59 18.73
N GLN A 167 -11.52 -2.47 18.70
CA GLN A 167 -11.31 -3.85 18.27
C GLN A 167 -11.24 -3.91 16.74
N VAL A 168 -10.23 -4.60 16.21
CA VAL A 168 -10.02 -4.75 14.77
C VAL A 168 -9.88 -6.22 14.39
N PHE A 169 -10.26 -6.53 13.13
CA PHE A 169 -10.29 -7.88 12.56
C PHE A 169 -9.44 -7.90 11.29
N LEU A 170 -8.20 -8.38 11.39
CA LEU A 170 -7.25 -8.25 10.27
C LEU A 170 -7.50 -9.26 9.16
N ASN A 171 -8.09 -10.42 9.46
CA ASN A 171 -8.35 -11.50 8.51
C ASN A 171 -9.85 -11.79 8.31
N ASP A 172 -10.71 -10.79 8.46
CA ASP A 172 -12.15 -10.93 8.25
C ASP A 172 -12.60 -10.11 7.04
N GLY A 173 -12.65 -10.75 5.87
CA GLY A 173 -13.04 -10.13 4.61
C GLY A 173 -12.22 -8.85 4.29
N LEU A 174 -12.84 -7.90 3.60
CA LEU A 174 -12.18 -6.67 3.14
C LEU A 174 -12.06 -5.57 4.20
N MET A 175 -12.83 -5.65 5.29
CA MET A 175 -12.89 -4.60 6.31
C MET A 175 -12.10 -5.02 7.55
N THR A 176 -11.51 -4.03 8.25
CA THR A 176 -10.79 -4.25 9.51
C THR A 176 -11.55 -3.76 10.74
N GLY A 177 -12.74 -3.16 10.54
CA GLY A 177 -13.57 -2.60 11.60
C GLY A 177 -13.38 -1.09 11.83
N ILE A 178 -12.31 -0.49 11.28
CA ILE A 178 -12.05 0.95 11.39
C ILE A 178 -11.54 1.52 10.05
N PHE A 179 -11.93 2.73 9.73
CA PHE A 179 -11.44 3.50 8.59
C PHE A 179 -10.36 4.48 9.05
N LEU A 180 -9.09 4.21 8.76
CA LEU A 180 -7.95 4.99 9.24
C LEU A 180 -7.89 6.42 8.67
N ASP A 181 -8.48 6.67 7.50
CA ASP A 181 -8.60 7.99 6.88
C ASP A 181 -9.55 8.94 7.61
N GLN A 182 -10.35 8.43 8.54
CA GLN A 182 -11.28 9.22 9.38
C GLN A 182 -10.65 9.63 10.74
N HIS A 183 -9.36 9.42 10.92
CA HIS A 183 -8.62 9.69 12.17
C HIS A 183 -8.84 11.11 12.72
N GLU A 184 -8.66 12.13 11.89
CA GLU A 184 -8.80 13.54 12.29
C GLU A 184 -10.24 13.90 12.70
N VAL A 185 -11.22 13.34 11.98
CA VAL A 185 -12.64 13.56 12.29
C VAL A 185 -12.98 12.96 13.66
N ARG A 186 -12.53 11.73 13.93
CA ARG A 186 -12.76 11.11 15.23
C ARG A 186 -11.97 11.79 16.34
N GLY A 187 -10.76 12.30 16.06
CA GLY A 187 -9.98 13.10 16.99
C GLY A 187 -10.73 14.36 17.43
N SER A 188 -11.33 15.08 16.48
CA SER A 188 -12.14 16.27 16.78
C SER A 188 -13.34 15.98 17.69
N LEU A 189 -13.98 14.80 17.50
CA LEU A 189 -15.08 14.36 18.37
C LEU A 189 -14.61 14.07 19.81
N VAL A 190 -13.44 13.44 19.96
CA VAL A 190 -12.85 13.15 21.28
C VAL A 190 -12.50 14.44 22.02
N GLU A 191 -12.02 15.46 21.31
CA GLU A 191 -11.68 16.77 21.86
C GLU A 191 -12.90 17.67 22.09
N GLY A 192 -14.09 17.27 21.64
CA GLY A 192 -15.31 18.04 21.77
C GLY A 192 -15.38 19.27 20.88
N LEU A 193 -14.66 19.26 19.75
CA LEU A 193 -14.59 20.37 18.78
C LEU A 193 -15.62 20.23 17.63
N ALA A 194 -16.48 19.21 17.66
CA ALA A 194 -17.50 18.93 16.65
C ALA A 194 -18.89 19.43 17.06
#